data_1be94a15054006e95a4a699454614c7a
#
_entry.id   1be94a15054006e95a4a699454614c7a
#
_cell.length_a   1.000
_cell.length_b   1.000
_cell.length_c   1.000
_cell.angle_alpha   90.00
_cell.angle_beta   90.00
_cell.angle_gamma   90.00
#
_symmetry.space_group_name_H-M   'P 1'
#
loop_
_entity.id
_entity.type
_entity.pdbx_description
1 polymer ?
#
loop_
_entity_poly.entity_id
_entity_poly.type
_entity_poly.pdbx_seq_one_letter_code
_entity_poly.pdbx_strand_id
1 'polypeptide(L)'
;MVICPKCRSTKTVPILYGYPSYEAFEAAERGEILLGGCEMIDGMPHEDYGCLECRYRWSKELLPATKITKIRYKVVENGLCTLDSQKTWVYEFYPDGKCIEYFYQGQDRRYQFKTEEKVSDKKFYKLACRLQKIIGAPLWEKNVVEGQVCDGCNYELQITYA
;
A
#
# COMPACT_ATOMS: atom_id res chain seq x y z
N MET A 1 5.41 -19.01 9.54
CA MET A 1 6.31 -18.36 8.56
C MET A 1 5.67 -17.04 8.16
N VAL A 2 6.37 -15.92 8.29
CA VAL A 2 5.86 -14.58 7.95
C VAL A 2 6.24 -14.28 6.49
N ILE A 3 5.31 -13.77 5.70
CA ILE A 3 5.55 -13.42 4.28
C ILE A 3 5.70 -11.91 4.17
N CYS A 4 6.71 -11.44 3.43
CA CYS A 4 6.91 -10.03 3.18
C CYS A 4 5.68 -9.40 2.50
N PRO A 5 5.02 -8.40 3.09
CA PRO A 5 3.83 -7.79 2.51
C PRO A 5 4.13 -7.01 1.23
N LYS A 6 5.39 -6.62 0.98
CA LYS A 6 5.78 -5.81 -0.17
C LYS A 6 6.18 -6.63 -1.40
N CYS A 7 6.98 -7.69 -1.22
CA CYS A 7 7.53 -8.48 -2.33
C CYS A 7 7.12 -9.95 -2.31
N ARG A 8 6.34 -10.37 -1.32
CA ARG A 8 5.83 -11.74 -1.14
C ARG A 8 6.94 -12.79 -0.90
N SER A 9 8.16 -12.36 -0.61
CA SER A 9 9.24 -13.27 -0.22
C SER A 9 8.96 -13.92 1.14
N THR A 10 9.39 -15.16 1.28
CA THR A 10 9.42 -15.89 2.56
C THR A 10 10.71 -15.68 3.34
N LYS A 11 11.72 -15.01 2.75
CA LYS A 11 12.98 -14.67 3.42
C LYS A 11 12.79 -13.46 4.34
N THR A 12 12.08 -13.67 5.43
CA THR A 12 11.76 -12.65 6.41
C THR A 12 12.24 -13.08 7.77
N VAL A 13 12.79 -12.13 8.52
CA VAL A 13 13.36 -12.38 9.84
C VAL A 13 12.84 -11.35 10.85
N PRO A 14 12.82 -11.68 12.15
CA PRO A 14 12.48 -10.73 13.20
C PRO A 14 13.54 -9.65 13.33
N ILE A 15 13.14 -8.49 13.85
CA ILE A 15 14.03 -7.38 14.20
C ILE A 15 14.20 -7.37 15.72
N LEU A 16 15.45 -7.39 16.17
CA LEU A 16 15.82 -7.30 17.58
C LEU A 16 16.25 -5.87 17.89
N TYR A 17 15.64 -5.26 18.89
CA TYR A 17 15.98 -3.94 19.41
C TYR A 17 16.70 -4.06 20.77
N GLY A 18 17.41 -3.02 21.15
CA GLY A 18 18.18 -2.95 22.38
C GLY A 18 19.66 -3.25 22.15
N TYR A 19 20.39 -3.40 23.25
CA TYR A 19 21.83 -3.74 23.21
C TYR A 19 22.00 -5.23 22.89
N PRO A 20 22.52 -5.61 21.71
CA PRO A 20 22.59 -7.00 21.32
C PRO A 20 23.67 -7.77 22.09
N SER A 21 23.37 -9.02 22.46
CA SER A 21 24.38 -9.95 22.98
C SER A 21 25.31 -10.44 21.84
N TYR A 22 26.39 -11.12 22.22
CA TYR A 22 27.31 -11.71 21.24
C TYR A 22 26.58 -12.70 20.31
N GLU A 23 25.70 -13.55 20.87
CA GLU A 23 24.91 -14.51 20.13
C GLU A 23 23.94 -13.83 19.14
N ALA A 24 23.40 -12.65 19.53
CA ALA A 24 22.54 -11.86 18.65
C ALA A 24 23.32 -11.28 17.45
N PHE A 25 24.57 -10.87 17.66
CA PHE A 25 25.43 -10.47 16.54
C PHE A 25 25.70 -11.62 15.59
N GLU A 26 26.06 -12.79 16.09
CA GLU A 26 26.27 -13.98 15.26
C GLU A 26 25.00 -14.39 14.51
N ALA A 27 23.82 -14.32 15.16
CA ALA A 27 22.54 -14.60 14.49
C ALA A 27 22.22 -13.58 13.39
N ALA A 28 22.58 -12.31 13.59
CA ALA A 28 22.43 -11.28 12.56
C ALA A 28 23.38 -11.52 11.36
N GLU A 29 24.62 -11.94 11.60
CA GLU A 29 25.56 -12.29 10.54
C GLU A 29 25.09 -13.50 9.74
N ARG A 30 24.46 -14.49 10.38
CA ARG A 30 23.83 -15.64 9.70
C ARG A 30 22.51 -15.26 8.98
N GLY A 31 22.03 -14.03 9.17
CA GLY A 31 20.77 -13.59 8.56
C GLY A 31 19.51 -14.19 9.21
N GLU A 32 19.59 -14.61 10.46
CA GLU A 32 18.46 -15.14 11.23
C GLU A 32 17.63 -14.05 11.89
N ILE A 33 18.24 -12.89 12.16
CA ILE A 33 17.61 -11.69 12.70
C ILE A 33 18.16 -10.44 12.02
N LEU A 34 17.49 -9.29 12.23
CA LEU A 34 18.01 -7.96 11.93
C LEU A 34 18.17 -7.18 13.24
N LEU A 35 19.22 -6.37 13.33
CA LEU A 35 19.39 -5.45 14.46
C LEU A 35 18.63 -4.15 14.17
N GLY A 36 17.75 -3.76 15.07
CA GLY A 36 16.87 -2.60 14.95
C GLY A 36 17.43 -1.30 15.53
N GLY A 37 18.53 -1.40 16.27
CA GLY A 37 19.13 -0.27 16.99
C GLY A 37 18.87 -0.32 18.50
N CYS A 38 19.53 0.58 19.26
CA CYS A 38 19.53 0.59 20.71
C CYS A 38 18.42 1.46 21.32
N GLU A 39 17.86 2.39 20.56
CA GLU A 39 16.84 3.30 21.06
C GLU A 39 15.44 2.72 20.85
N MET A 40 14.75 2.47 21.95
CA MET A 40 13.32 2.19 21.99
C MET A 40 12.64 3.34 22.72
N ILE A 41 11.79 4.07 21.99
CA ILE A 41 10.98 5.13 22.60
C ILE A 41 9.62 4.53 22.95
N ASP A 42 9.28 4.52 24.23
CA ASP A 42 8.01 4.02 24.71
C ASP A 42 6.84 4.72 24.02
N GLY A 43 5.90 3.92 23.51
CA GLY A 43 4.72 4.42 22.78
C GLY A 43 4.95 4.74 21.30
N MET A 44 6.18 4.62 20.78
CA MET A 44 6.39 4.68 19.33
C MET A 44 6.28 3.29 18.68
N PRO A 45 5.54 3.17 17.58
CA PRO A 45 5.49 1.92 16.83
C PRO A 45 6.87 1.60 16.26
N HIS A 46 7.35 0.39 16.51
CA HIS A 46 8.57 -0.14 15.94
C HIS A 46 8.29 -1.29 14.98
N GLU A 47 9.26 -1.58 14.13
CA GLU A 47 9.14 -2.62 13.12
C GLU A 47 9.54 -3.98 13.71
N ASP A 48 8.68 -5.01 13.60
CA ASP A 48 8.93 -6.36 14.16
C ASP A 48 9.66 -7.28 13.20
N TYR A 49 9.51 -7.05 11.90
CA TYR A 49 10.03 -7.92 10.84
C TYR A 49 10.73 -7.14 9.74
N GLY A 50 11.73 -7.77 9.13
CA GLY A 50 12.40 -7.29 7.93
C GLY A 50 12.51 -8.35 6.84
N CYS A 51 12.48 -7.92 5.61
CA CYS A 51 12.69 -8.77 4.43
C CYS A 51 14.13 -8.69 3.96
N LEU A 52 14.80 -9.82 3.89
CA LEU A 52 16.20 -9.91 3.42
C LEU A 52 16.33 -9.63 1.91
N GLU A 53 15.27 -9.82 1.11
CA GLU A 53 15.31 -9.58 -0.33
C GLU A 53 15.06 -8.12 -0.72
N CYS A 54 13.99 -7.49 -0.19
CA CYS A 54 13.63 -6.14 -0.59
C CYS A 54 13.90 -5.08 0.48
N ARG A 55 14.50 -5.48 1.61
CA ARG A 55 14.85 -4.63 2.76
C ARG A 55 13.67 -3.85 3.34
N TYR A 56 12.44 -4.30 3.06
CA TYR A 56 11.24 -3.72 3.64
C TYR A 56 11.11 -4.18 5.09
N ARG A 57 10.84 -3.24 6.00
CA ARG A 57 10.59 -3.49 7.42
C ARG A 57 9.14 -3.13 7.74
N TRP A 58 8.49 -3.87 8.65
CA TRP A 58 7.11 -3.63 9.06
C TRP A 58 6.83 -4.13 10.46
N SER A 59 5.84 -3.54 11.13
CA SER A 59 5.32 -4.00 12.41
C SER A 59 4.24 -5.07 12.23
N LYS A 60 3.97 -5.86 13.26
CA LYS A 60 2.86 -6.83 13.27
C LYS A 60 1.52 -6.16 12.99
N GLU A 61 1.36 -4.93 13.43
CA GLU A 61 0.15 -4.13 13.21
C GLU A 61 -0.05 -3.72 11.75
N LEU A 62 1.00 -3.76 10.92
CA LEU A 62 0.93 -3.53 9.47
C LEU A 62 0.42 -4.74 8.66
N LEU A 63 -0.01 -5.82 9.31
CA LEU A 63 -0.69 -6.94 8.66
C LEU A 63 -1.95 -6.56 7.85
N PRO A 64 -2.62 -5.40 8.07
CA PRO A 64 -3.75 -5.00 7.21
C PRO A 64 -3.43 -4.90 5.72
N ALA A 65 -2.16 -4.67 5.29
CA ALA A 65 -1.82 -4.65 3.87
C ALA A 65 -2.13 -5.98 3.16
N THR A 66 -2.04 -7.09 3.88
CA THR A 66 -2.37 -8.41 3.36
C THR A 66 -3.88 -8.67 3.31
N LYS A 67 -4.68 -7.84 3.98
CA LYS A 67 -6.14 -7.89 4.00
C LYS A 67 -6.79 -6.97 2.97
N ILE A 68 -6.02 -6.16 2.25
CA ILE A 68 -6.55 -5.31 1.20
C ILE A 68 -7.03 -6.19 0.05
N THR A 69 -8.30 -6.08 -0.27
CA THR A 69 -8.94 -6.83 -1.35
C THR A 69 -9.10 -6.01 -2.63
N LYS A 70 -9.12 -4.68 -2.50
CA LYS A 70 -9.21 -3.78 -3.65
C LYS A 70 -8.66 -2.40 -3.31
N ILE A 71 -7.94 -1.80 -4.26
CA ILE A 71 -7.57 -0.39 -4.25
C ILE A 71 -8.26 0.24 -5.44
N ARG A 72 -9.10 1.25 -5.22
CA ARG A 72 -9.78 2.02 -6.26
C ARG A 72 -9.30 3.45 -6.24
N TYR A 73 -8.86 3.92 -7.38
CA TYR A 73 -8.40 5.29 -7.58
C TYR A 73 -9.22 5.95 -8.68
N LYS A 74 -9.84 7.08 -8.37
CA LYS A 74 -10.66 7.83 -9.31
C LYS A 74 -10.07 9.22 -9.50
N VAL A 75 -10.01 9.65 -10.74
CA VAL A 75 -9.58 10.98 -11.15
C VAL A 75 -10.70 11.63 -11.92
N VAL A 76 -11.13 12.79 -11.48
CA VAL A 76 -12.14 13.60 -12.16
C VAL A 76 -11.49 14.89 -12.62
N GLU A 77 -11.49 15.13 -13.92
CA GLU A 77 -10.98 16.37 -14.50
C GLU A 77 -11.92 17.53 -14.14
N ASN A 78 -11.35 18.49 -13.37
CA ASN A 78 -12.02 19.74 -13.03
C ASN A 78 -11.29 20.86 -13.78
N GLY A 79 -11.95 21.45 -14.74
CA GLY A 79 -11.42 22.57 -15.48
C GLY A 79 -12.57 23.42 -15.99
N LEU A 80 -12.29 24.30 -16.96
CA LEU A 80 -13.31 25.03 -17.72
C LEU A 80 -14.12 24.08 -18.64
N CYS A 81 -14.37 22.84 -18.16
CA CYS A 81 -15.18 21.88 -18.87
C CYS A 81 -16.66 21.99 -18.45
N THR A 82 -17.55 21.82 -19.39
CA THR A 82 -18.98 21.63 -19.11
C THR A 82 -19.17 20.27 -18.47
N LEU A 83 -20.28 20.07 -17.75
CA LEU A 83 -20.63 18.75 -17.18
C LEU A 83 -20.63 17.63 -18.24
N ASP A 84 -20.96 17.95 -19.48
CA ASP A 84 -20.99 16.97 -20.58
C ASP A 84 -19.60 16.64 -21.15
N SER A 85 -18.61 17.50 -20.95
CA SER A 85 -17.22 17.30 -21.39
C SER A 85 -16.29 16.79 -20.29
N GLN A 86 -16.75 16.75 -19.04
CA GLN A 86 -15.95 16.28 -17.90
C GLN A 86 -15.51 14.83 -18.12
N LYS A 87 -14.21 14.59 -17.88
CA LYS A 87 -13.62 13.26 -18.02
C LYS A 87 -13.36 12.67 -16.65
N THR A 88 -13.61 11.38 -16.53
CA THR A 88 -13.38 10.62 -15.31
C THR A 88 -12.67 9.31 -15.63
N TRP A 89 -11.56 9.07 -14.96
CA TRP A 89 -10.84 7.80 -14.99
C TRP A 89 -11.00 7.09 -13.66
N VAL A 90 -11.25 5.78 -13.70
CA VAL A 90 -11.30 4.93 -12.50
C VAL A 90 -10.38 3.74 -12.72
N TYR A 91 -9.46 3.54 -11.80
CA TYR A 91 -8.52 2.43 -11.78
C TYR A 91 -8.84 1.53 -10.59
N GLU A 92 -8.99 0.25 -10.84
CA GLU A 92 -9.19 -0.75 -9.79
C GLU A 92 -8.05 -1.77 -9.81
N PHE A 93 -7.39 -1.96 -8.67
CA PHE A 93 -6.29 -2.90 -8.51
C PHE A 93 -6.67 -3.98 -7.52
N TYR A 94 -6.33 -5.23 -7.84
CA TYR A 94 -6.65 -6.42 -7.06
C TYR A 94 -5.40 -7.19 -6.67
N PRO A 95 -5.44 -7.98 -5.55
CA PRO A 95 -4.28 -8.71 -5.04
C PRO A 95 -3.70 -9.76 -5.99
N ASP A 96 -4.54 -10.31 -6.88
CA ASP A 96 -4.16 -11.27 -7.92
C ASP A 96 -3.41 -10.63 -9.10
N GLY A 97 -3.18 -9.31 -9.03
CA GLY A 97 -2.54 -8.52 -10.07
C GLY A 97 -3.50 -8.03 -11.16
N LYS A 98 -4.80 -8.28 -11.04
CA LYS A 98 -5.77 -7.72 -11.95
C LYS A 98 -5.83 -6.19 -11.80
N CYS A 99 -5.77 -5.47 -12.92
CA CYS A 99 -5.94 -4.03 -13.00
C CYS A 99 -7.04 -3.72 -14.03
N ILE A 100 -8.04 -2.94 -13.63
CA ILE A 100 -9.12 -2.52 -14.51
C ILE A 100 -9.14 -1.00 -14.57
N GLU A 101 -9.15 -0.47 -15.78
CA GLU A 101 -9.31 0.94 -16.06
C GLU A 101 -10.68 1.18 -16.69
N TYR A 102 -11.41 2.16 -16.19
CA TYR A 102 -12.65 2.64 -16.75
C TYR A 102 -12.52 4.11 -17.12
N PHE A 103 -13.09 4.49 -18.25
CA PHE A 103 -13.18 5.88 -18.68
C PHE A 103 -14.63 6.27 -18.87
N TYR A 104 -14.99 7.42 -18.33
CA TYR A 104 -16.31 8.04 -18.42
C TYR A 104 -16.15 9.46 -18.98
N GLN A 105 -17.11 9.90 -19.78
CA GLN A 105 -17.20 11.28 -20.25
C GLN A 105 -18.63 11.80 -20.04
N GLY A 106 -18.71 13.02 -19.54
CA GLY A 106 -19.97 13.68 -19.26
C GLY A 106 -20.74 13.04 -18.09
N GLN A 107 -22.04 13.23 -18.07
CA GLN A 107 -22.94 12.71 -17.04
C GLN A 107 -23.37 11.25 -17.26
N ASP A 108 -22.95 10.65 -18.36
CA ASP A 108 -23.27 9.23 -18.62
C ASP A 108 -22.56 8.35 -17.61
N ARG A 109 -23.32 7.56 -16.87
CA ARG A 109 -22.81 6.60 -15.88
C ARG A 109 -22.23 5.34 -16.53
N ARG A 110 -22.39 5.16 -17.85
CA ARG A 110 -21.79 4.06 -18.60
C ARG A 110 -20.37 4.44 -19.00
N TYR A 111 -19.42 3.54 -18.71
CA TYR A 111 -18.05 3.74 -19.17
C TYR A 111 -17.99 3.69 -20.70
N GLN A 112 -17.21 4.59 -21.30
CA GLN A 112 -16.98 4.61 -22.75
C GLN A 112 -16.00 3.53 -23.18
N PHE A 113 -14.98 3.25 -22.34
CA PHE A 113 -14.13 2.08 -22.51
C PHE A 113 -13.77 1.46 -21.17
N LYS A 114 -13.43 0.18 -21.22
CA LYS A 114 -12.92 -0.60 -20.11
C LYS A 114 -11.73 -1.42 -20.61
N THR A 115 -10.59 -1.26 -19.95
CA THR A 115 -9.41 -2.09 -20.19
C THR A 115 -9.17 -2.97 -18.98
N GLU A 116 -8.80 -4.21 -19.21
CA GLU A 116 -8.43 -5.14 -18.14
C GLU A 116 -7.05 -5.69 -18.45
N GLU A 117 -6.12 -5.48 -17.53
CA GLU A 117 -4.75 -5.95 -17.61
C GLU A 117 -4.40 -6.79 -16.39
N LYS A 118 -3.50 -7.75 -16.56
CA LYS A 118 -2.92 -8.49 -15.46
C LYS A 118 -1.50 -8.00 -15.22
N VAL A 119 -1.29 -7.33 -14.09
CA VAL A 119 0.04 -6.94 -13.61
C VAL A 119 0.52 -7.93 -12.54
N SER A 120 1.81 -7.89 -12.21
CA SER A 120 2.32 -8.73 -11.12
C SER A 120 1.65 -8.37 -9.77
N ASP A 121 1.27 -9.40 -9.00
CA ASP A 121 0.76 -9.28 -7.63
C ASP A 121 1.72 -8.44 -6.74
N LYS A 122 3.03 -8.56 -6.96
CA LYS A 122 4.07 -7.76 -6.28
C LYS A 122 3.84 -6.25 -6.48
N LYS A 123 3.33 -5.81 -7.64
CA LYS A 123 3.00 -4.40 -7.88
C LYS A 123 1.86 -3.92 -6.99
N PHE A 124 0.82 -4.74 -6.83
CA PHE A 124 -0.30 -4.46 -5.94
C PHE A 124 0.18 -4.27 -4.49
N TYR A 125 0.93 -5.23 -3.94
CA TYR A 125 1.41 -5.15 -2.55
C TYR A 125 2.40 -4.01 -2.35
N LYS A 126 3.24 -3.69 -3.35
CA LYS A 126 4.13 -2.53 -3.31
C LYS A 126 3.34 -1.21 -3.21
N LEU A 127 2.22 -1.10 -3.95
CA LEU A 127 1.32 0.05 -3.88
C LEU A 127 0.63 0.11 -2.51
N ALA A 128 0.05 -0.99 -2.04
CA ALA A 128 -0.62 -1.09 -0.76
C ALA A 128 0.29 -0.66 0.42
N CYS A 129 1.53 -1.16 0.45
CA CYS A 129 2.50 -0.78 1.48
C CYS A 129 2.91 0.71 1.41
N ARG A 130 3.00 1.28 0.19
CA ARG A 130 3.28 2.72 0.04
C ARG A 130 2.13 3.57 0.56
N LEU A 131 0.90 3.21 0.20
CA LEU A 131 -0.29 3.91 0.67
C LEU A 131 -0.36 3.88 2.20
N GLN A 132 -0.15 2.74 2.82
CA GLN A 132 -0.14 2.63 4.28
C GLN A 132 0.92 3.53 4.94
N LYS A 133 2.13 3.65 4.37
CA LYS A 133 3.17 4.53 4.89
C LYS A 133 2.81 6.02 4.76
N ILE A 134 2.23 6.43 3.63
CA ILE A 134 1.85 7.83 3.39
C ILE A 134 0.73 8.25 4.33
N ILE A 135 -0.17 7.35 4.61
CA ILE A 135 -1.39 7.63 5.38
C ILE A 135 -1.16 7.47 6.89
N GLY A 136 -0.03 6.88 7.28
CA GLY A 136 0.48 6.90 8.66
C GLY A 136 -0.33 6.12 9.68
N ALA A 137 -1.32 5.31 9.26
CA ALA A 137 -2.17 4.65 10.24
C ALA A 137 -2.37 3.16 9.97
N PRO A 138 -2.25 2.33 11.02
CA PRO A 138 -2.81 1.00 11.01
C PRO A 138 -4.35 1.02 11.02
N LEU A 139 -4.97 2.18 11.24
CA LEU A 139 -6.39 2.34 11.56
C LEU A 139 -7.06 3.35 10.62
N TRP A 140 -7.28 2.96 9.38
CA TRP A 140 -8.25 3.65 8.57
C TRP A 140 -9.64 3.14 8.88
N GLU A 141 -10.32 3.82 9.76
CA GLU A 141 -11.75 3.60 10.02
C GLU A 141 -12.62 4.10 8.86
N LYS A 142 -12.06 4.95 7.98
CA LYS A 142 -12.72 5.41 6.75
C LYS A 142 -11.91 4.99 5.53
N ASN A 143 -12.52 4.19 4.69
CA ASN A 143 -11.95 3.65 3.47
C ASN A 143 -11.81 4.68 2.32
N VAL A 144 -12.06 5.97 2.56
CA VAL A 144 -12.06 7.01 1.53
C VAL A 144 -11.26 8.21 1.98
N VAL A 145 -10.33 8.66 1.14
CA VAL A 145 -9.65 9.95 1.25
C VAL A 145 -10.00 10.78 0.03
N GLU A 146 -10.61 11.93 0.28
CA GLU A 146 -10.94 12.91 -0.75
C GLU A 146 -9.98 14.09 -0.66
N GLY A 147 -9.38 14.44 -1.80
CA GLY A 147 -8.61 15.67 -1.96
C GLY A 147 -9.23 16.55 -3.04
N GLN A 148 -9.53 17.80 -2.73
CA GLN A 148 -9.96 18.80 -3.70
C GLN A 148 -8.81 19.71 -4.09
N VAL A 149 -8.57 19.84 -5.40
CA VAL A 149 -7.66 20.83 -5.99
C VAL A 149 -8.50 21.75 -6.86
N CYS A 150 -8.41 23.07 -6.65
CA CYS A 150 -9.28 24.06 -7.27
C CYS A 150 -9.09 24.17 -8.80
N ASP A 151 -7.86 23.97 -9.29
CA ASP A 151 -7.52 24.04 -10.72
C ASP A 151 -6.84 22.74 -11.15
N GLY A 152 -7.59 21.78 -11.68
CA GLY A 152 -7.01 20.53 -12.15
C GLY A 152 -7.94 19.33 -12.03
N CYS A 153 -7.58 18.36 -11.21
CA CYS A 153 -8.33 17.13 -11.05
C CYS A 153 -8.73 16.89 -9.59
N ASN A 154 -9.92 16.36 -9.38
CA ASN A 154 -10.31 15.78 -8.09
C ASN A 154 -9.85 14.31 -8.05
N TYR A 155 -9.33 13.91 -6.90
CA TYR A 155 -8.82 12.56 -6.67
C TYR A 155 -9.61 11.92 -5.53
N GLU A 156 -10.02 10.69 -5.75
CA GLU A 156 -10.66 9.85 -4.75
C GLU A 156 -9.89 8.53 -4.66
N LEU A 157 -9.45 8.17 -3.45
CA LEU A 157 -8.80 6.90 -3.18
C LEU A 157 -9.64 6.09 -2.21
N GLN A 158 -10.04 4.90 -2.61
CA GLN A 158 -10.79 3.96 -1.79
C GLN A 158 -10.01 2.66 -1.63
N ILE A 159 -9.85 2.21 -0.38
CA ILE A 159 -9.20 0.95 -0.05
C ILE A 159 -10.23 0.04 0.62
N THR A 160 -10.39 -1.17 0.08
CA THR A 160 -11.31 -2.18 0.63
C THR A 160 -10.49 -3.29 1.30
N TYR A 161 -10.88 -3.64 2.51
CA TYR A 161 -10.29 -4.71 3.31
C TYR A 161 -11.22 -5.92 3.36
N ALA A 162 -10.63 -7.12 3.59
CA ALA A 162 -11.38 -8.36 3.84
C ALA A 162 -12.00 -8.35 5.24
#